data_d4d87ea72fc82002667ed2cbcc72538e
#
_entry.id   d4d87ea72fc82002667ed2cbcc72538e
#
_cell.length_a   1.000
_cell.length_b   1.000
_cell.length_c   1.000
_cell.angle_alpha   90.00
_cell.angle_beta   90.00
_cell.angle_gamma   90.00
#
_symmetry.space_group_name_H-M   'P 1'
#
loop_
_entity.id
_entity.type
_entity.pdbx_description
1 polymer ?
#
loop_
_entity_poly.entity_id
_entity_poly.type
_entity_poly.pdbx_seq_one_letter_code
_entity_poly.pdbx_strand_id
1 'polypeptide(L)'
;MNKEQAAQRMGQRITALRKLEGISQQELADRAGLTRQHIGRIEKGELVSVAYVTIQQIAEALGMTVDIIDSSLADLAPLKRLTPPIKGALGEALENKVTETFKVGE
;
A
#
# COMPACT_ATOMS: atom_id res chain seq x y z
N MET A 1 20.83 -4.18 -8.57
CA MET A 1 20.42 -3.27 -7.49
C MET A 1 20.89 -3.87 -6.18
N ASN A 2 21.59 -3.08 -5.37
CA ASN A 2 22.04 -3.60 -4.09
C ASN A 2 20.98 -3.41 -3.03
N LYS A 3 21.26 -3.87 -1.81
CA LYS A 3 20.26 -3.82 -0.74
C LYS A 3 19.88 -2.40 -0.39
N GLU A 4 20.84 -1.50 -0.38
CA GLU A 4 20.58 -0.12 -0.02
C GLU A 4 19.65 0.54 -1.04
N GLN A 5 19.91 0.29 -2.31
CA GLN A 5 19.07 0.85 -3.36
C GLN A 5 17.67 0.25 -3.30
N ALA A 6 17.58 -1.04 -3.03
CA ALA A 6 16.28 -1.69 -2.92
C ALA A 6 15.48 -1.11 -1.75
N ALA A 7 16.15 -0.88 -0.63
CA ALA A 7 15.49 -0.30 0.53
C ALA A 7 14.99 1.11 0.23
N GLN A 8 15.79 1.89 -0.48
CA GLN A 8 15.40 3.24 -0.83
C GLN A 8 14.20 3.25 -1.78
N ARG A 9 14.22 2.37 -2.76
CA ARG A 9 13.12 2.29 -3.71
C ARG A 9 11.84 1.84 -3.02
N MET A 10 11.95 0.88 -2.13
CA MET A 10 10.79 0.42 -1.37
C MET A 10 10.24 1.55 -0.51
N GLY A 11 11.13 2.27 0.17
CA GLY A 11 10.70 3.39 1.00
C GLY A 11 10.02 4.48 0.20
N GLN A 12 10.58 4.81 -0.96
CA GLN A 12 9.97 5.80 -1.83
C GLN A 12 8.61 5.36 -2.34
N ARG A 13 8.49 4.07 -2.63
CA ARG A 13 7.21 3.54 -3.08
C ARG A 13 6.16 3.64 -1.99
N ILE A 14 6.53 3.26 -0.77
CA ILE A 14 5.61 3.36 0.35
C ILE A 14 5.19 4.80 0.57
N THR A 15 6.15 5.72 0.51
CA THR A 15 5.85 7.14 0.69
C THR A 15 4.86 7.62 -0.36
N ALA A 16 5.10 7.25 -1.61
CA ALA A 16 4.24 7.68 -2.71
C ALA A 16 2.83 7.13 -2.54
N LEU A 17 2.72 5.85 -2.20
CA LEU A 17 1.42 5.22 -2.04
C LEU A 17 0.68 5.81 -0.85
N ARG A 18 1.40 6.10 0.23
CA ARG A 18 0.80 6.72 1.39
C ARG A 18 0.22 8.08 1.04
N LYS A 19 0.98 8.87 0.29
CA LYS A 19 0.53 10.19 -0.08
C LYS A 19 -0.66 10.13 -1.04
N LEU A 20 -0.67 9.13 -1.90
CA LEU A 20 -1.83 8.93 -2.76
C LEU A 20 -3.08 8.62 -1.95
N GLU A 21 -2.92 7.94 -0.83
CA GLU A 21 -4.03 7.68 0.07
C GLU A 21 -4.41 8.91 0.87
N GLY A 22 -3.56 9.91 0.88
CA GLY A 22 -3.84 11.12 1.64
C GLY A 22 -3.70 10.97 3.14
N ILE A 23 -2.87 10.05 3.59
CA ILE A 23 -2.71 9.81 5.03
C ILE A 23 -1.31 10.17 5.46
N SER A 24 -1.18 10.46 6.75
CA SER A 24 0.09 10.81 7.36
C SER A 24 0.87 9.54 7.73
N GLN A 25 2.14 9.75 8.07
CA GLN A 25 2.94 8.63 8.57
C GLN A 25 2.32 8.05 9.83
N GLN A 26 1.78 8.90 10.69
CA GLN A 26 1.17 8.42 11.92
C GLN A 26 -0.05 7.56 11.61
N GLU A 27 -0.85 7.99 10.67
CA GLU A 27 -2.04 7.22 10.32
C GLU A 27 -1.67 5.90 9.69
N LEU A 28 -0.66 5.89 8.83
CA LEU A 28 -0.21 4.63 8.26
C LEU A 28 0.30 3.70 9.36
N ALA A 29 1.07 4.26 10.29
CA ALA A 29 1.58 3.47 11.41
C ALA A 29 0.44 2.88 12.22
N ASP A 30 -0.56 3.69 12.52
CA ASP A 30 -1.70 3.21 13.30
C ASP A 30 -2.42 2.07 12.58
N ARG A 31 -2.62 2.22 11.29
CA ARG A 31 -3.31 1.19 10.51
C ARG A 31 -2.49 -0.09 10.40
N ALA A 32 -1.18 0.06 10.32
CA ALA A 32 -0.29 -1.08 10.14
C ALA A 32 0.11 -1.74 11.45
N GLY A 33 -0.23 -1.12 12.58
CA GLY A 33 0.21 -1.66 13.86
C GLY A 33 1.68 -1.43 14.13
N LEU A 34 2.22 -0.34 13.60
CA LEU A 34 3.63 0.00 13.74
C LEU A 34 3.75 1.38 14.37
N THR A 35 4.97 1.77 14.71
CA THR A 35 5.21 3.12 15.22
C THR A 35 5.47 4.06 14.05
N ARG A 36 5.15 5.35 14.27
CA ARG A 36 5.44 6.35 13.26
C ARG A 36 6.94 6.41 12.95
N GLN A 37 7.75 6.25 13.99
CA GLN A 37 9.20 6.29 13.80
C GLN A 37 9.64 5.16 12.89
N HIS A 38 9.08 3.97 13.08
CA HIS A 38 9.41 2.83 12.24
C HIS A 38 9.03 3.09 10.79
N ILE A 39 7.82 3.62 10.59
CA ILE A 39 7.37 3.98 9.24
C ILE A 39 8.34 4.99 8.62
N GLY A 40 8.72 6.02 9.39
CA GLY A 40 9.62 7.03 8.88
C GLY A 40 10.96 6.46 8.44
N ARG A 41 11.50 5.54 9.21
CA ARG A 41 12.79 4.93 8.87
C ARG A 41 12.67 4.07 7.61
N ILE A 42 11.58 3.35 7.48
CA ILE A 42 11.35 2.54 6.29
C ILE A 42 11.22 3.43 5.07
N GLU A 43 10.47 4.52 5.19
CA GLU A 43 10.26 5.42 4.05
C GLU A 43 11.55 6.10 3.61
N LYS A 44 12.46 6.33 4.54
CA LYS A 44 13.76 6.92 4.21
C LYS A 44 14.74 5.92 3.65
N GLY A 45 14.40 4.65 3.68
CA GLY A 45 15.30 3.62 3.19
C GLY A 45 16.44 3.34 4.15
N GLU A 46 16.27 3.65 5.43
CA GLU A 46 17.31 3.44 6.41
C GLU A 46 17.45 2.00 6.84
N LEU A 47 16.40 1.21 6.63
CA LEU A 47 16.40 -0.18 7.04
C LEU A 47 16.62 -1.06 5.82
N VAL A 48 17.81 -1.66 5.76
CA VAL A 48 18.19 -2.49 4.62
C VAL A 48 17.40 -3.79 4.60
N SER A 49 17.05 -4.27 5.78
CA SER A 49 16.33 -5.53 5.91
C SER A 49 15.07 -5.31 6.72
N VAL A 50 13.93 -5.43 6.06
CA VAL A 50 12.64 -5.27 6.70
C VAL A 50 11.91 -6.60 6.61
N ALA A 51 11.38 -7.05 7.74
CA ALA A 51 10.70 -8.33 7.77
C ALA A 51 9.53 -8.35 6.80
N TYR A 52 9.32 -9.47 6.17
CA TYR A 52 8.23 -9.61 5.20
C TYR A 52 6.88 -9.30 5.84
N VAL A 53 6.70 -9.73 7.08
CA VAL A 53 5.43 -9.49 7.75
C VAL A 53 5.19 -8.00 7.97
N THR A 54 6.26 -7.23 8.20
CA THR A 54 6.13 -5.79 8.34
C THR A 54 5.68 -5.16 7.03
N ILE A 55 6.27 -5.59 5.92
CA ILE A 55 5.85 -5.10 4.61
C ILE A 55 4.40 -5.48 4.34
N GLN A 56 4.02 -6.67 4.74
CA GLN A 56 2.65 -7.12 4.57
C GLN A 56 1.68 -6.25 5.36
N GLN A 57 2.05 -5.89 6.59
CA GLN A 57 1.22 -5.01 7.40
C GLN A 57 1.05 -3.64 6.74
N ILE A 58 2.13 -3.12 6.18
CA ILE A 58 2.07 -1.84 5.50
C ILE A 58 1.20 -1.92 4.25
N ALA A 59 1.37 -2.98 3.47
CA ALA A 59 0.57 -3.16 2.27
C ALA A 59 -0.91 -3.23 2.60
N GLU A 60 -1.26 -4.00 3.62
CA GLU A 60 -2.64 -4.13 4.02
C GLU A 60 -3.20 -2.81 4.51
N ALA A 61 -2.38 -2.04 5.23
CA ALA A 61 -2.80 -0.74 5.71
C ALA A 61 -3.10 0.22 4.56
N LEU A 62 -2.44 0.00 3.43
CA LEU A 62 -2.66 0.80 2.23
C LEU A 62 -3.72 0.18 1.31
N GLY A 63 -4.29 -0.95 1.71
CA GLY A 63 -5.30 -1.61 0.90
C GLY A 63 -4.74 -2.25 -0.34
N MET A 64 -3.50 -2.71 -0.27
CA MET A 64 -2.81 -3.24 -1.43
C MET A 64 -2.15 -4.58 -1.08
N THR A 65 -1.61 -5.22 -2.10
CA THR A 65 -0.85 -6.44 -1.90
C THR A 65 0.64 -6.10 -1.80
N VAL A 66 1.40 -7.03 -1.27
CA VAL A 66 2.83 -6.80 -1.04
C VAL A 66 3.57 -6.49 -2.34
N ASP A 67 3.18 -7.11 -3.43
CA ASP A 67 3.89 -6.92 -4.69
C ASP A 67 3.79 -5.49 -5.22
N ILE A 68 2.84 -4.70 -4.75
CA ILE A 68 2.77 -3.28 -5.13
C ILE A 68 3.95 -2.52 -4.54
N ILE A 69 4.41 -2.96 -3.38
CA ILE A 69 5.52 -2.30 -2.68
C ILE A 69 6.85 -2.82 -3.18
N ASP A 70 6.85 -4.02 -3.72
CA ASP A 70 8.07 -4.62 -4.26
C ASP A 70 8.64 -3.73 -5.35
N SER A 71 9.93 -3.43 -5.25
CA SER A 71 10.55 -2.51 -6.18
C SER A 71 10.51 -3.01 -7.62
N SER A 72 10.47 -4.30 -7.80
CA SER A 72 10.43 -4.86 -9.15
C SER A 72 9.10 -4.60 -9.84
N LEU A 73 8.07 -4.28 -9.09
CA LEU A 73 6.75 -4.00 -9.64
C LEU A 73 6.38 -2.53 -9.48
N ALA A 74 7.37 -1.69 -9.20
CA ALA A 74 7.10 -0.28 -8.92
C ALA A 74 6.38 0.41 -10.06
N ASP A 75 6.71 0.04 -11.28
CA ASP A 75 6.12 0.71 -12.44
C ASP A 75 4.66 0.36 -12.63
N LEU A 76 4.19 -0.67 -12.00
CA LEU A 76 2.79 -1.08 -12.10
C LEU A 76 1.92 -0.47 -11.03
N ALA A 77 2.54 0.18 -10.06
CA ALA A 77 1.80 0.70 -8.91
C ALA A 77 0.63 1.62 -9.30
N PRO A 78 0.82 2.56 -10.24
CA PRO A 78 -0.29 3.45 -10.59
C PRO A 78 -1.50 2.71 -11.12
N LEU A 79 -1.27 1.66 -11.89
CA LEU A 79 -2.38 0.90 -12.45
C LEU A 79 -3.10 0.10 -11.37
N LYS A 80 -2.34 -0.53 -10.52
CA LYS A 80 -2.93 -1.34 -9.46
C LYS A 80 -3.64 -0.48 -8.44
N ARG A 81 -3.21 0.75 -8.30
CA ARG A 81 -3.79 1.66 -7.34
C ARG A 81 -5.24 1.99 -7.64
N LEU A 82 -5.63 1.82 -8.87
CA LEU A 82 -6.99 2.17 -9.27
C LEU A 82 -8.03 1.22 -8.69
N THR A 83 -7.64 0.00 -8.41
CA THR A 83 -8.58 -0.99 -7.92
C THR A 83 -8.73 -0.98 -6.41
N PRO A 84 -7.64 -0.97 -5.64
CA PRO A 84 -7.76 -1.05 -4.18
C PRO A 84 -8.65 0.00 -3.56
N PRO A 85 -8.63 1.26 -4.03
CA PRO A 85 -9.48 2.27 -3.41
C PRO A 85 -10.96 1.93 -3.42
N ILE A 86 -11.34 1.05 -4.30
CA ILE A 86 -12.73 0.67 -4.42
C ILE A 86 -13.15 -0.25 -3.29
N LYS A 87 -12.19 -0.80 -2.58
CA LYS A 87 -12.49 -1.78 -1.55
C LYS A 87 -12.93 -1.15 -0.25
N GLY A 88 -12.79 0.14 -0.11
CA GLY A 88 -13.33 0.79 1.06
C GLY A 88 -14.82 0.95 0.95
N ALA A 89 -15.34 2.00 1.55
CA ALA A 89 -16.77 2.24 1.49
C ALA A 89 -17.25 2.31 0.05
N LEU A 90 -16.50 3.00 -0.77
CA LEU A 90 -16.88 3.13 -2.17
C LEU A 90 -16.80 1.79 -2.88
N GLY A 91 -15.77 1.02 -2.56
CA GLY A 91 -15.61 -0.26 -3.20
C GLY A 91 -16.74 -1.20 -2.88
N GLU A 92 -17.16 -1.20 -1.64
CA GLU A 92 -18.27 -2.05 -1.24
C GLU A 92 -19.54 -1.63 -1.93
N ALA A 93 -19.78 -0.35 -1.99
CA ALA A 93 -20.96 0.13 -2.68
C ALA A 93 -20.91 -0.24 -4.14
N LEU A 94 -19.74 -0.12 -4.74
CA LEU A 94 -19.60 -0.46 -6.14
C LEU A 94 -19.76 -1.95 -6.37
N GLU A 95 -19.22 -2.76 -5.49
CA GLU A 95 -19.38 -4.19 -5.61
C GLU A 95 -20.84 -4.59 -5.49
N ASN A 96 -21.53 -4.01 -4.56
CA ASN A 96 -22.94 -4.27 -4.41
C ASN A 96 -23.71 -3.88 -5.65
N LYS A 97 -23.37 -2.73 -6.18
CA LYS A 97 -24.03 -2.23 -7.37
C LYS A 97 -23.74 -3.14 -8.56
N VAL A 98 -22.50 -3.55 -8.69
CA VAL A 98 -22.13 -4.45 -9.77
C VAL A 98 -22.88 -5.76 -9.64
N THR A 99 -22.96 -6.26 -8.42
CA THR A 99 -23.68 -7.50 -8.17
C THR A 99 -25.14 -7.35 -8.57
N GLU A 100 -25.73 -6.25 -8.17
CA GLU A 100 -27.10 -6.01 -8.50
C GLU A 100 -27.30 -5.90 -10.00
N THR A 101 -26.39 -5.19 -10.65
CA THR A 101 -26.49 -4.98 -12.08
C THR A 101 -26.36 -6.28 -12.84
N PHE A 102 -25.44 -7.07 -12.44
CA PHE A 102 -25.16 -8.29 -13.16
C PHE A 102 -26.14 -9.40 -12.85
N LYS A 103 -26.67 -9.36 -11.73
CA LYS A 103 -27.69 -10.29 -11.40
C LYS A 103 -28.92 -10.02 -12.18
N VAL A 104 -28.58 -8.94 -12.25
CA VAL A 104 -29.14 -8.36 -12.55
C VAL A 104 -29.33 -8.21 -13.15
N GLY A 105 -28.91 -8.16 -12.72
CA GLY A 105 -28.84 -7.78 -12.72
C GLY A 105 -28.78 -7.59 -12.29
N GLU A 106 -29.07 -7.80 -12.20
CA GLU A 106 -29.00 -7.50 -11.57
C GLU A 106 -29.20 -7.41 -11.27
#